data_3eeaf61adf8f8b1d83890976aaf42c18
#
_entry.id   3eeaf61adf8f8b1d83890976aaf42c18
#
_cell.length_a   1.000
_cell.length_b   1.000
_cell.length_c   1.000
_cell.angle_alpha   90.00
_cell.angle_beta   90.00
_cell.angle_gamma   90.00
#
_symmetry.space_group_name_H-M   'P 1'
#
loop_
_entity.id
_entity.type
_entity.pdbx_description
1 polymer ?
#
loop_
_entity_poly.entity_id
_entity_poly.type
_entity_poly.pdbx_seq_one_letter_code
_entity_poly.pdbx_strand_id
1 'polypeptide(L)'
;MLERLKGYVQNPVFLFILWMGVGLACSLSLMMKGTYSNYVIFSQSFWHAISSSPLYVEYLQEQKDFFLYGISFTALISPFAVLPRPLGMVFWCLVNCGFLYYAISKLDLKKWQFAVVILVSVNDVFTAVLSQQYSIGITAMIIFSYVLIEKEKDFWAALMIVLGTMTKLYGIVGLAFFLFSKHKMKLTSGLVFWAVIVFLLPMLYASPEYVVHSYKEWFDVLVYKNGLNQFSVNQNISLLGMLHRITGASFSDLWIIVPGMILFALPYLRIRQYGNESFRF
;
A
#
# COMPACT_ATOMS: atom_id res chain seq x y z
N MET A 1 30.80 -9.60 24.30
CA MET A 1 30.12 -8.36 23.88
C MET A 1 29.28 -8.57 22.60
N LEU A 2 29.84 -9.11 21.53
CA LEU A 2 29.14 -9.36 20.26
C LEU A 2 27.90 -10.27 20.37
N GLU A 3 27.96 -11.37 21.13
CA GLU A 3 26.83 -12.27 21.33
C GLU A 3 25.67 -11.60 22.11
N ARG A 4 25.97 -10.76 23.08
CA ARG A 4 24.95 -9.99 23.80
C ARG A 4 24.28 -8.96 22.90
N LEU A 5 25.04 -8.23 22.07
CA LEU A 5 24.52 -7.30 21.08
C LEU A 5 23.62 -8.02 20.04
N LYS A 6 24.05 -9.19 19.56
CA LYS A 6 23.27 -10.02 18.68
C LYS A 6 21.93 -10.46 19.30
N GLY A 7 21.95 -10.81 20.59
CA GLY A 7 20.74 -11.15 21.34
C GLY A 7 19.73 -9.99 21.45
N TYR A 8 20.21 -8.76 21.69
CA TYR A 8 19.35 -7.56 21.71
C TYR A 8 18.77 -7.23 20.33
N VAL A 9 19.61 -7.21 19.30
CA VAL A 9 19.20 -6.88 17.94
C VAL A 9 18.20 -7.89 17.36
N GLN A 10 18.21 -9.15 17.82
CA GLN A 10 17.25 -10.18 17.39
C GLN A 10 16.02 -10.31 18.31
N ASN A 11 15.92 -9.46 19.34
CA ASN A 11 14.76 -9.46 20.23
C ASN A 11 13.57 -8.79 19.55
N PRO A 12 12.45 -9.50 19.30
CA PRO A 12 11.29 -8.94 18.60
C PRO A 12 10.63 -7.78 19.35
N VAL A 13 10.70 -7.76 20.69
CA VAL A 13 10.18 -6.64 21.50
C VAL A 13 11.03 -5.38 21.30
N PHE A 14 12.35 -5.53 21.30
CA PHE A 14 13.25 -4.42 21.00
C PHE A 14 13.01 -3.86 19.59
N LEU A 15 12.89 -4.74 18.60
CA LEU A 15 12.62 -4.35 17.22
C LEU A 15 11.24 -3.67 17.08
N PHE A 16 10.23 -4.14 17.80
CA PHE A 16 8.92 -3.49 17.83
C PHE A 16 8.99 -2.07 18.42
N ILE A 17 9.67 -1.91 19.57
CA ILE A 17 9.83 -0.60 20.21
C ILE A 17 10.60 0.35 19.29
N LEU A 18 11.68 -0.12 18.66
CA LEU A 18 12.46 0.66 17.70
C LEU A 18 11.58 1.12 16.52
N TRP A 19 10.85 0.18 15.90
CA TRP A 19 10.00 0.43 14.75
C TRP A 19 8.87 1.42 15.06
N MET A 20 8.12 1.17 16.13
CA MET A 20 7.04 2.07 16.55
C MET A 20 7.57 3.39 17.07
N GLY A 21 8.74 3.39 17.74
CA GLY A 21 9.41 4.59 18.20
C GLY A 21 9.83 5.52 17.06
N VAL A 22 10.35 4.97 15.96
CA VAL A 22 10.65 5.75 14.74
C VAL A 22 9.35 6.34 14.17
N GLY A 23 8.30 5.53 14.00
CA GLY A 23 7.01 6.00 13.51
C GLY A 23 6.41 7.11 14.37
N LEU A 24 6.49 6.96 15.72
CA LEU A 24 6.00 7.95 16.67
C LEU A 24 6.83 9.24 16.62
N ALA A 25 8.15 9.13 16.66
CA ALA A 25 9.04 10.30 16.64
C ALA A 25 8.84 11.14 15.36
N CYS A 26 8.72 10.46 14.20
CA CYS A 26 8.47 11.13 12.92
C CYS A 26 7.11 11.83 12.92
N SER A 27 6.04 11.15 13.32
CA SER A 27 4.69 11.72 13.33
C SER A 27 4.55 12.88 14.32
N LEU A 28 5.18 12.79 15.50
CA LEU A 28 5.23 13.90 16.46
C LEU A 28 6.04 15.09 15.91
N SER A 29 7.16 14.84 15.22
CA SER A 29 7.92 15.90 14.58
C SER A 29 7.10 16.64 13.52
N LEU A 30 6.33 15.91 12.70
CA LEU A 30 5.40 16.50 11.73
C LEU A 30 4.29 17.31 12.40
N MET A 31 3.72 16.77 13.48
CA MET A 31 2.71 17.46 14.28
C MET A 31 3.23 18.79 14.83
N MET A 32 4.44 18.79 15.41
CA MET A 32 5.07 19.99 15.95
C MET A 32 5.37 21.04 14.88
N LYS A 33 5.67 20.61 13.65
CA LYS A 33 5.92 21.49 12.49
C LYS A 33 4.63 21.96 11.82
N GLY A 34 3.47 21.42 12.20
CA GLY A 34 2.21 21.70 11.53
C GLY A 34 2.16 21.19 10.08
N THR A 35 2.93 20.16 9.73
CA THR A 35 3.06 19.64 8.37
C THR A 35 2.17 18.41 8.19
N TYR A 36 1.09 18.54 7.42
CA TYR A 36 0.09 17.48 7.27
C TYR A 36 -0.10 17.02 5.81
N SER A 37 0.74 17.46 4.90
CA SER A 37 0.78 17.17 3.45
C SER A 37 -0.25 16.12 2.93
N ASN A 38 0.18 14.89 2.66
CA ASN A 38 -0.71 13.84 2.15
C ASN A 38 -1.85 13.48 3.10
N TYR A 39 -1.67 13.63 4.43
CA TYR A 39 -2.75 13.35 5.37
C TYR A 39 -3.94 14.30 5.19
N VAL A 40 -3.71 15.55 4.78
CA VAL A 40 -4.82 16.49 4.46
C VAL A 40 -5.62 15.93 3.29
N ILE A 41 -4.96 15.55 2.18
CA ILE A 41 -5.64 14.96 1.01
C ILE A 41 -6.46 13.74 1.44
N PHE A 42 -5.87 12.88 2.28
CA PHE A 42 -6.52 11.65 2.74
C PHE A 42 -7.73 11.93 3.63
N SER A 43 -7.56 12.75 4.66
CA SER A 43 -8.66 13.04 5.59
C SER A 43 -9.78 13.85 4.93
N GLN A 44 -9.45 14.78 4.05
CA GLN A 44 -10.44 15.56 3.32
C GLN A 44 -11.22 14.74 2.29
N SER A 45 -10.60 13.70 1.70
CA SER A 45 -11.32 12.83 0.77
C SER A 45 -12.57 12.18 1.39
N PHE A 46 -12.56 11.88 2.69
CA PHE A 46 -13.74 11.40 3.41
C PHE A 46 -14.85 12.45 3.48
N TRP A 47 -14.49 13.70 3.80
CA TRP A 47 -15.46 14.79 3.90
C TRP A 47 -16.00 15.19 2.53
N HIS A 48 -15.16 15.18 1.48
CA HIS A 48 -15.59 15.39 0.10
C HIS A 48 -16.58 14.29 -0.34
N ALA A 49 -16.31 13.02 0.03
CA ALA A 49 -17.23 11.93 -0.30
C ALA A 49 -18.60 12.08 0.39
N ILE A 50 -18.64 12.50 1.67
CA ILE A 50 -19.89 12.76 2.39
C ILE A 50 -20.66 13.91 1.76
N SER A 51 -19.97 14.98 1.37
CA SER A 51 -20.61 16.16 0.75
C SER A 51 -20.87 16.02 -0.75
N SER A 52 -20.55 14.86 -1.34
CA SER A 52 -20.60 14.61 -2.78
C SER A 52 -19.81 15.64 -3.62
N SER A 53 -18.75 16.18 -3.05
CA SER A 53 -17.82 17.08 -3.74
C SER A 53 -16.86 16.28 -4.65
N PRO A 54 -16.36 16.84 -5.77
CA PRO A 54 -15.42 16.13 -6.64
C PRO A 54 -14.19 15.61 -5.89
N LEU A 55 -13.83 14.32 -6.04
CA LEU A 55 -12.68 13.74 -5.34
C LEU A 55 -11.35 14.00 -6.05
N TYR A 56 -11.36 14.06 -7.37
CA TYR A 56 -10.17 13.97 -8.21
C TYR A 56 -9.78 15.31 -8.83
N VAL A 57 -9.98 16.39 -8.05
CA VAL A 57 -9.57 17.75 -8.42
C VAL A 57 -8.58 18.29 -7.39
N GLU A 58 -7.79 19.30 -7.77
CA GLU A 58 -6.91 19.99 -6.84
C GLU A 58 -7.69 20.99 -5.97
N TYR A 59 -7.56 20.85 -4.67
CA TYR A 59 -8.10 21.79 -3.68
C TYR A 59 -6.96 22.68 -3.18
N LEU A 60 -6.72 23.80 -3.88
CA LEU A 60 -5.58 24.70 -3.64
C LEU A 60 -5.49 25.26 -2.21
N GLN A 61 -6.63 25.35 -1.50
CA GLN A 61 -6.70 25.79 -0.09
C GLN A 61 -6.35 24.69 0.91
N GLU A 62 -6.39 23.42 0.50
CA GLU A 62 -6.10 22.27 1.34
C GLU A 62 -4.70 21.74 1.06
N GLN A 63 -4.48 21.29 -0.17
CA GLN A 63 -3.20 20.74 -0.64
C GLN A 63 -3.12 20.82 -2.16
N LYS A 64 -1.96 21.25 -2.68
CA LYS A 64 -1.71 21.39 -4.12
C LYS A 64 -1.31 20.06 -4.75
N ASP A 65 -2.14 19.02 -4.62
CA ASP A 65 -1.98 17.74 -5.30
C ASP A 65 -3.32 16.99 -5.36
N PHE A 66 -3.40 15.99 -6.24
CA PHE A 66 -4.59 15.19 -6.46
C PHE A 66 -4.74 14.08 -5.42
N PHE A 67 -5.98 13.74 -5.10
CA PHE A 67 -6.30 12.46 -4.49
C PHE A 67 -6.18 11.36 -5.55
N LEU A 68 -5.28 10.39 -5.35
CA LEU A 68 -4.93 9.34 -6.34
C LEU A 68 -5.35 7.93 -5.90
N TYR A 69 -6.23 7.84 -4.94
CA TYR A 69 -6.72 6.58 -4.37
C TYR A 69 -8.16 6.32 -4.80
N GLY A 70 -8.56 5.03 -4.86
CA GLY A 70 -9.95 4.70 -5.11
C GLY A 70 -10.87 5.21 -3.99
N ILE A 71 -12.13 5.49 -4.31
CA ILE A 71 -13.09 6.01 -3.33
C ILE A 71 -13.24 5.11 -2.09
N SER A 72 -13.02 3.80 -2.19
CA SER A 72 -13.02 2.89 -1.03
C SER A 72 -11.98 3.25 0.03
N PHE A 73 -10.92 4.00 -0.33
CA PHE A 73 -9.94 4.52 0.63
C PHE A 73 -10.59 5.47 1.63
N THR A 74 -11.63 6.21 1.24
CA THR A 74 -12.31 7.16 2.13
C THR A 74 -12.92 6.47 3.35
N ALA A 75 -13.35 5.20 3.21
CA ALA A 75 -13.80 4.40 4.34
C ALA A 75 -12.64 4.02 5.29
N LEU A 76 -11.44 3.74 4.76
CA LEU A 76 -10.28 3.40 5.59
C LEU A 76 -9.77 4.59 6.40
N ILE A 77 -9.78 5.78 5.81
CA ILE A 77 -9.30 6.99 6.47
C ILE A 77 -10.35 7.57 7.45
N SER A 78 -11.63 7.21 7.31
CA SER A 78 -12.72 7.82 8.09
C SER A 78 -12.50 7.83 9.60
N PRO A 79 -12.00 6.75 10.28
CA PRO A 79 -11.79 6.79 11.73
C PRO A 79 -10.74 7.82 12.17
N PHE A 80 -9.84 8.17 11.27
CA PHE A 80 -8.78 9.16 11.52
C PHE A 80 -9.21 10.55 11.09
N ALA A 81 -10.00 10.66 10.03
CA ALA A 81 -10.50 11.93 9.48
C ALA A 81 -11.46 12.66 10.44
N VAL A 82 -12.18 11.92 11.30
CA VAL A 82 -13.09 12.51 12.31
C VAL A 82 -12.36 13.01 13.56
N LEU A 83 -11.09 12.65 13.74
CA LEU A 83 -10.27 13.15 14.84
C LEU A 83 -9.71 14.55 14.53
N PRO A 84 -9.31 15.33 15.56
CA PRO A 84 -8.52 16.52 15.34
C PRO A 84 -7.32 16.19 14.45
N ARG A 85 -7.06 17.00 13.41
CA ARG A 85 -6.05 16.73 12.37
C ARG A 85 -4.69 16.23 12.89
N PRO A 86 -4.08 16.83 13.94
CA PRO A 86 -2.81 16.36 14.47
C PRO A 86 -2.88 14.93 15.00
N LEU A 87 -3.93 14.63 15.77
CA LEU A 87 -4.12 13.30 16.37
C LEU A 87 -4.43 12.24 15.31
N GLY A 88 -5.35 12.57 14.38
CA GLY A 88 -5.69 11.67 13.28
C GLY A 88 -4.47 11.29 12.45
N MET A 89 -3.59 12.24 12.13
CA MET A 89 -2.33 11.97 11.42
C MET A 89 -1.40 11.05 12.22
N VAL A 90 -1.21 11.31 13.52
CA VAL A 90 -0.33 10.46 14.36
C VAL A 90 -0.88 9.03 14.42
N PHE A 91 -2.18 8.85 14.67
CA PHE A 91 -2.79 7.52 14.72
C PHE A 91 -2.75 6.82 13.35
N TRP A 92 -2.99 7.54 12.26
CA TRP A 92 -2.84 7.01 10.90
C TRP A 92 -1.44 6.44 10.65
N CYS A 93 -0.40 7.20 10.97
CA CYS A 93 0.98 6.77 10.82
C CYS A 93 1.28 5.53 11.69
N LEU A 94 0.90 5.55 12.95
CA LEU A 94 1.17 4.46 13.89
C LEU A 94 0.41 3.18 13.53
N VAL A 95 -0.85 3.27 13.11
CA VAL A 95 -1.63 2.10 12.67
C VAL A 95 -1.00 1.46 11.44
N ASN A 96 -0.56 2.26 10.45
CA ASN A 96 0.11 1.73 9.28
C ASN A 96 1.46 1.08 9.62
N CYS A 97 2.27 1.71 10.48
CA CYS A 97 3.52 1.13 10.99
C CYS A 97 3.27 -0.19 11.73
N GLY A 98 2.29 -0.22 12.63
CA GLY A 98 1.93 -1.40 13.39
C GLY A 98 1.41 -2.53 12.50
N PHE A 99 0.60 -2.21 11.48
CA PHE A 99 0.09 -3.19 10.54
C PHE A 99 1.20 -3.82 9.71
N LEU A 100 2.17 -3.04 9.21
CA LEU A 100 3.30 -3.59 8.47
C LEU A 100 4.19 -4.45 9.38
N TYR A 101 4.51 -3.98 10.58
CA TYR A 101 5.27 -4.81 11.53
C TYR A 101 4.56 -6.14 11.82
N TYR A 102 3.24 -6.07 12.05
CA TYR A 102 2.42 -7.26 12.30
C TYR A 102 2.45 -8.22 11.09
N ALA A 103 2.30 -7.71 9.87
CA ALA A 103 2.34 -8.54 8.65
C ALA A 103 3.70 -9.25 8.52
N ILE A 104 4.82 -8.53 8.69
CA ILE A 104 6.18 -9.10 8.65
C ILE A 104 6.36 -10.14 9.77
N SER A 105 5.82 -9.89 10.97
CA SER A 105 5.94 -10.81 12.11
C SER A 105 5.21 -12.15 11.92
N LYS A 106 4.32 -12.24 10.92
CA LYS A 106 3.58 -13.47 10.59
C LYS A 106 4.25 -14.30 9.50
N LEU A 107 5.30 -13.80 8.88
CA LEU A 107 6.15 -14.56 7.98
C LEU A 107 6.95 -15.61 8.77
N ASP A 108 7.19 -16.76 8.17
CA ASP A 108 8.01 -17.82 8.78
C ASP A 108 9.51 -17.52 8.59
N LEU A 109 9.99 -16.52 9.33
CA LEU A 109 11.37 -16.04 9.29
C LEU A 109 12.14 -16.49 10.54
N LYS A 110 13.39 -16.90 10.35
CA LYS A 110 14.32 -17.08 11.45
C LYS A 110 14.56 -15.73 12.15
N LYS A 111 14.83 -15.73 13.44
CA LYS A 111 15.02 -14.50 14.25
C LYS A 111 15.98 -13.49 13.61
N TRP A 112 17.08 -13.95 13.03
CA TRP A 112 18.04 -13.07 12.35
C TRP A 112 17.49 -12.50 11.04
N GLN A 113 16.74 -13.28 10.26
CA GLN A 113 16.10 -12.82 9.02
C GLN A 113 15.06 -11.74 9.33
N PHE A 114 14.21 -12.01 10.34
CA PHE A 114 13.24 -11.02 10.81
C PHE A 114 13.93 -9.72 11.23
N ALA A 115 15.02 -9.80 12.01
CA ALA A 115 15.77 -8.62 12.42
C ALA A 115 16.35 -7.85 11.23
N VAL A 116 16.92 -8.55 10.25
CA VAL A 116 17.45 -7.91 9.03
C VAL A 116 16.33 -7.21 8.24
N VAL A 117 15.19 -7.88 8.03
CA VAL A 117 14.05 -7.28 7.32
C VAL A 117 13.58 -6.02 8.03
N ILE A 118 13.38 -6.06 9.36
CA ILE A 118 12.94 -4.88 10.12
C ILE A 118 13.97 -3.74 10.03
N LEU A 119 15.26 -4.03 10.25
CA LEU A 119 16.30 -2.99 10.28
C LEU A 119 16.56 -2.36 8.90
N VAL A 120 16.49 -3.15 7.83
CA VAL A 120 16.65 -2.62 6.46
C VAL A 120 15.44 -1.78 6.07
N SER A 121 14.22 -2.25 6.40
CA SER A 121 12.99 -1.55 6.04
C SER A 121 12.71 -0.29 6.87
N VAL A 122 13.41 -0.08 8.00
CA VAL A 122 13.16 1.06 8.88
C VAL A 122 13.35 2.40 8.18
N ASN A 123 14.31 2.47 7.26
CA ASN A 123 14.56 3.70 6.48
C ASN A 123 13.40 4.02 5.52
N ASP A 124 12.83 3.01 4.88
CA ASP A 124 11.70 3.20 3.96
C ASP A 124 10.43 3.59 4.73
N VAL A 125 10.23 2.97 5.91
CA VAL A 125 9.12 3.35 6.81
C VAL A 125 9.29 4.77 7.31
N PHE A 126 10.50 5.18 7.71
CA PHE A 126 10.81 6.54 8.09
C PHE A 126 10.42 7.54 6.99
N THR A 127 10.86 7.29 5.76
CA THR A 127 10.56 8.16 4.60
C THR A 127 9.06 8.19 4.28
N ALA A 128 8.39 7.04 4.35
CA ALA A 128 6.96 6.92 4.09
C ALA A 128 6.11 7.62 5.16
N VAL A 129 6.52 7.57 6.45
CA VAL A 129 5.85 8.30 7.54
C VAL A 129 6.06 9.81 7.40
N LEU A 130 7.28 10.26 7.08
CA LEU A 130 7.54 11.69 6.84
C LEU A 130 6.69 12.26 5.70
N SER A 131 6.41 11.45 4.70
CA SER A 131 5.50 11.80 3.59
C SER A 131 4.04 11.43 3.85
N GLN A 132 3.72 10.84 5.02
CA GLN A 132 2.37 10.35 5.40
C GLN A 132 1.74 9.42 4.35
N GLN A 133 2.57 8.64 3.63
CA GLN A 133 2.16 7.78 2.52
C GLN A 133 1.44 6.51 2.99
N TYR A 134 0.44 6.08 2.20
CA TYR A 134 -0.27 4.81 2.44
C TYR A 134 0.46 3.58 1.86
N SER A 135 1.61 3.75 1.25
CA SER A 135 2.43 2.64 0.74
C SER A 135 2.76 1.59 1.82
N ILE A 136 2.95 2.00 3.08
CA ILE A 136 3.15 1.12 4.24
C ILE A 136 1.95 0.15 4.39
N GLY A 137 0.73 0.67 4.37
CA GLY A 137 -0.49 -0.13 4.49
C GLY A 137 -0.68 -1.10 3.32
N ILE A 138 -0.39 -0.65 2.08
CA ILE A 138 -0.46 -1.51 0.89
C ILE A 138 0.57 -2.63 0.96
N THR A 139 1.82 -2.33 1.34
CA THR A 139 2.86 -3.35 1.55
C THR A 139 2.44 -4.37 2.60
N ALA A 140 1.86 -3.90 3.71
CA ALA A 140 1.32 -4.78 4.75
C ALA A 140 0.23 -5.72 4.21
N MET A 141 -0.70 -5.21 3.39
CA MET A 141 -1.76 -6.02 2.77
C MET A 141 -1.19 -7.06 1.81
N ILE A 142 -0.20 -6.71 0.99
CA ILE A 142 0.45 -7.65 0.07
C ILE A 142 1.13 -8.79 0.86
N ILE A 143 1.95 -8.45 1.87
CA ILE A 143 2.60 -9.45 2.71
C ILE A 143 1.57 -10.31 3.44
N PHE A 144 0.53 -9.69 3.98
CA PHE A 144 -0.49 -10.41 4.76
C PHE A 144 -1.36 -11.31 3.88
N SER A 145 -1.59 -10.94 2.60
CA SER A 145 -2.26 -11.82 1.64
C SER A 145 -1.48 -13.12 1.42
N TYR A 146 -0.15 -13.04 1.28
CA TYR A 146 0.72 -14.22 1.23
C TYR A 146 0.60 -15.07 2.50
N VAL A 147 0.76 -14.45 3.68
CA VAL A 147 0.65 -15.15 4.97
C VAL A 147 -0.69 -15.88 5.13
N LEU A 148 -1.78 -15.26 4.66
CA LEU A 148 -3.11 -15.84 4.75
C LEU A 148 -3.28 -17.02 3.79
N ILE A 149 -2.71 -16.94 2.57
CA ILE A 149 -2.70 -18.04 1.59
C ILE A 149 -1.92 -19.23 2.16
N GLU A 150 -0.74 -19.00 2.73
CA GLU A 150 0.06 -20.07 3.36
C GLU A 150 -0.68 -20.75 4.52
N LYS A 151 -1.53 -20.01 5.22
CA LYS A 151 -2.39 -20.53 6.32
C LYS A 151 -3.74 -21.05 5.84
N GLU A 152 -3.94 -21.23 4.54
CA GLU A 152 -5.18 -21.71 3.91
C GLU A 152 -6.42 -20.86 4.26
N LYS A 153 -6.18 -19.58 4.60
CA LYS A 153 -7.21 -18.57 4.88
C LYS A 153 -7.52 -17.74 3.64
N ASP A 154 -7.69 -18.37 2.51
CA ASP A 154 -7.81 -17.79 1.16
C ASP A 154 -8.91 -16.73 1.07
N PHE A 155 -10.05 -16.92 1.75
CA PHE A 155 -11.14 -15.94 1.76
C PHE A 155 -10.69 -14.59 2.36
N TRP A 156 -9.87 -14.60 3.41
CA TRP A 156 -9.34 -13.39 4.05
C TRP A 156 -8.12 -12.83 3.28
N ALA A 157 -7.36 -13.69 2.59
CA ALA A 157 -6.34 -13.25 1.66
C ALA A 157 -6.96 -12.43 0.53
N ALA A 158 -8.11 -12.87 0.01
CA ALA A 158 -8.88 -12.14 -0.99
C ALA A 158 -9.28 -10.74 -0.52
N LEU A 159 -9.67 -10.57 0.76
CA LEU A 159 -9.96 -9.25 1.34
C LEU A 159 -8.73 -8.32 1.25
N MET A 160 -7.54 -8.81 1.63
CA MET A 160 -6.32 -8.01 1.59
C MET A 160 -5.98 -7.56 0.16
N ILE A 161 -6.10 -8.49 -0.80
CA ILE A 161 -5.84 -8.21 -2.22
C ILE A 161 -6.84 -7.18 -2.76
N VAL A 162 -8.14 -7.41 -2.54
CA VAL A 162 -9.19 -6.53 -3.06
C VAL A 162 -9.13 -5.15 -2.42
N LEU A 163 -9.02 -5.09 -1.09
CA LEU A 163 -8.96 -3.82 -0.37
C LEU A 163 -7.72 -3.02 -0.80
N GLY A 164 -6.56 -3.69 -0.90
CA GLY A 164 -5.34 -3.08 -1.41
C GLY A 164 -5.53 -2.54 -2.83
N THR A 165 -6.11 -3.34 -3.74
CA THR A 165 -6.30 -2.96 -5.15
C THR A 165 -7.29 -1.83 -5.32
N MET A 166 -8.43 -1.87 -4.64
CA MET A 166 -9.49 -0.88 -4.76
C MET A 166 -9.17 0.44 -4.02
N THR A 167 -8.18 0.42 -3.14
CA THR A 167 -7.66 1.65 -2.52
C THR A 167 -6.46 2.21 -3.28
N LYS A 168 -5.55 1.37 -3.71
CA LYS A 168 -4.38 1.73 -4.52
C LYS A 168 -4.01 0.56 -5.43
N LEU A 169 -4.00 0.75 -6.74
CA LEU A 169 -3.83 -0.32 -7.73
C LEU A 169 -2.68 -1.30 -7.43
N TYR A 170 -1.65 -0.87 -6.72
CA TYR A 170 -0.52 -1.73 -6.35
C TYR A 170 -0.90 -2.94 -5.50
N GLY A 171 -2.06 -2.93 -4.81
CA GLY A 171 -2.58 -4.09 -4.09
C GLY A 171 -2.79 -5.32 -4.97
N ILE A 172 -2.99 -5.14 -6.29
CA ILE A 172 -3.13 -6.22 -7.28
C ILE A 172 -1.94 -7.18 -7.31
N VAL A 173 -0.76 -6.72 -6.85
CA VAL A 173 0.45 -7.56 -6.74
C VAL A 173 0.20 -8.77 -5.85
N GLY A 174 -0.70 -8.69 -4.88
CA GLY A 174 -1.12 -9.83 -4.07
C GLY A 174 -1.69 -11.00 -4.88
N LEU A 175 -2.20 -10.77 -6.11
CA LEU A 175 -2.62 -11.85 -7.02
C LEU A 175 -1.45 -12.74 -7.49
N ALA A 176 -0.21 -12.29 -7.37
CA ALA A 176 0.97 -13.12 -7.65
C ALA A 176 0.96 -14.43 -6.83
N PHE A 177 0.39 -14.38 -5.62
CA PHE A 177 0.28 -15.53 -4.73
C PHE A 177 -0.88 -16.48 -5.07
N PHE A 178 -1.74 -16.14 -6.05
CA PHE A 178 -2.89 -16.95 -6.45
C PHE A 178 -2.49 -18.38 -6.82
N LEU A 179 -1.38 -18.53 -7.54
CA LEU A 179 -0.91 -19.85 -7.98
C LEU A 179 -0.49 -20.77 -6.83
N PHE A 180 -0.08 -20.19 -5.71
CA PHE A 180 0.34 -20.93 -4.51
C PHE A 180 -0.83 -21.33 -3.60
N SER A 181 -2.01 -20.76 -3.81
CA SER A 181 -3.22 -21.16 -3.08
C SER A 181 -3.58 -22.62 -3.36
N LYS A 182 -3.86 -23.38 -2.29
CA LYS A 182 -4.39 -24.75 -2.37
C LYS A 182 -5.90 -24.75 -2.66
N HIS A 183 -6.59 -23.69 -2.29
CA HIS A 183 -8.04 -23.55 -2.39
C HIS A 183 -8.44 -22.42 -3.36
N LYS A 184 -8.01 -22.52 -4.61
CA LYS A 184 -8.20 -21.47 -5.66
C LYS A 184 -9.64 -21.02 -5.80
N MET A 185 -10.62 -21.96 -5.73
CA MET A 185 -12.04 -21.62 -5.82
C MET A 185 -12.48 -20.73 -4.64
N LYS A 186 -12.00 -21.03 -3.41
CA LYS A 186 -12.28 -20.22 -2.24
C LYS A 186 -11.64 -18.83 -2.32
N LEU A 187 -10.43 -18.76 -2.87
CA LEU A 187 -9.77 -17.49 -3.14
C LEU A 187 -10.55 -16.68 -4.19
N THR A 188 -10.91 -17.30 -5.32
CA THR A 188 -11.66 -16.64 -6.40
C THR A 188 -13.03 -16.15 -5.92
N SER A 189 -13.80 -17.01 -5.22
CA SER A 189 -15.09 -16.58 -4.67
C SER A 189 -14.94 -15.46 -3.64
N GLY A 190 -13.88 -15.52 -2.83
CA GLY A 190 -13.52 -14.44 -1.91
C GLY A 190 -13.18 -13.13 -2.63
N LEU A 191 -12.43 -13.19 -3.73
CA LEU A 191 -12.11 -11.99 -4.55
C LEU A 191 -13.38 -11.33 -5.07
N VAL A 192 -14.31 -12.12 -5.62
CA VAL A 192 -15.59 -11.59 -6.12
C VAL A 192 -16.43 -11.02 -4.97
N PHE A 193 -16.58 -11.78 -3.87
CA PHE A 193 -17.35 -11.33 -2.71
C PHE A 193 -16.82 -10.00 -2.14
N TRP A 194 -15.51 -9.94 -1.87
CA TRP A 194 -14.92 -8.75 -1.29
C TRP A 194 -14.87 -7.58 -2.28
N ALA A 195 -14.75 -7.83 -3.60
CA ALA A 195 -14.85 -6.78 -4.60
C ALA A 195 -16.22 -6.08 -4.54
N VAL A 196 -17.29 -6.86 -4.42
CA VAL A 196 -18.65 -6.31 -4.27
C VAL A 196 -18.77 -5.53 -2.94
N ILE A 197 -18.33 -6.11 -1.82
CA ILE A 197 -18.43 -5.45 -0.50
C ILE A 197 -17.64 -4.14 -0.47
N VAL A 198 -16.37 -4.17 -0.91
CA VAL A 198 -15.50 -2.98 -0.90
C VAL A 198 -15.99 -1.91 -1.88
N PHE A 199 -16.57 -2.33 -3.02
CA PHE A 199 -17.20 -1.43 -3.97
C PHE A 199 -18.41 -0.70 -3.36
N LEU A 200 -19.26 -1.44 -2.63
CA LEU A 200 -20.48 -0.90 -2.02
C LEU A 200 -20.20 -0.11 -0.74
N LEU A 201 -19.06 -0.33 -0.09
CA LEU A 201 -18.75 0.27 1.22
C LEU A 201 -18.91 1.80 1.27
N PRO A 202 -18.43 2.58 0.27
CA PRO A 202 -18.63 4.03 0.27
C PRO A 202 -20.09 4.46 0.11
N MET A 203 -20.97 3.58 -0.40
CA MET A 203 -22.39 3.88 -0.53
C MET A 203 -23.14 3.96 0.82
N LEU A 204 -22.46 3.63 1.92
CA LEU A 204 -23.01 3.83 3.27
C LEU A 204 -23.11 5.32 3.65
N TYR A 205 -22.34 6.21 3.00
CA TYR A 205 -22.26 7.64 3.31
C TYR A 205 -22.27 8.55 2.08
N ALA A 206 -22.21 7.99 0.87
CA ALA A 206 -22.28 8.70 -0.40
C ALA A 206 -23.32 8.06 -1.32
N SER A 207 -23.88 8.82 -2.29
CA SER A 207 -24.86 8.25 -3.21
C SER A 207 -24.26 7.20 -4.15
N PRO A 208 -25.04 6.18 -4.57
CA PRO A 208 -24.54 5.17 -5.50
C PRO A 208 -24.01 5.77 -6.83
N GLU A 209 -24.68 6.80 -7.35
CA GLU A 209 -24.25 7.50 -8.57
C GLU A 209 -22.88 8.16 -8.39
N TYR A 210 -22.66 8.85 -7.27
CA TYR A 210 -21.39 9.47 -6.94
C TYR A 210 -20.28 8.42 -6.82
N VAL A 211 -20.55 7.29 -6.15
CA VAL A 211 -19.55 6.21 -6.01
C VAL A 211 -19.15 5.63 -7.35
N VAL A 212 -20.12 5.31 -8.21
CA VAL A 212 -19.84 4.77 -9.56
C VAL A 212 -19.07 5.78 -10.41
N HIS A 213 -19.46 7.06 -10.33
CA HIS A 213 -18.78 8.14 -11.05
C HIS A 213 -17.33 8.30 -10.57
N SER A 214 -17.11 8.28 -9.24
CA SER A 214 -15.78 8.39 -8.63
C SER A 214 -14.83 7.27 -9.05
N TYR A 215 -15.30 6.02 -9.25
CA TYR A 215 -14.44 4.96 -9.78
C TYR A 215 -14.01 5.20 -11.23
N LYS A 216 -14.84 5.82 -12.07
CA LYS A 216 -14.48 6.21 -13.43
C LYS A 216 -13.45 7.33 -13.42
N GLU A 217 -13.72 8.39 -12.67
CA GLU A 217 -12.80 9.52 -12.53
C GLU A 217 -11.44 9.10 -11.94
N TRP A 218 -11.42 8.09 -11.05
CA TRP A 218 -10.17 7.57 -10.50
C TRP A 218 -9.22 7.06 -11.59
N PHE A 219 -9.75 6.30 -12.55
CA PHE A 219 -8.95 5.84 -13.67
C PHE A 219 -8.42 7.02 -14.50
N ASP A 220 -9.28 7.98 -14.80
CA ASP A 220 -8.92 9.14 -15.61
C ASP A 220 -7.81 9.99 -14.96
N VAL A 221 -7.91 10.26 -13.64
CA VAL A 221 -6.89 11.01 -12.92
C VAL A 221 -5.55 10.28 -12.84
N LEU A 222 -5.57 8.94 -12.74
CA LEU A 222 -4.33 8.15 -12.74
C LEU A 222 -3.63 8.24 -14.10
N VAL A 223 -4.37 8.15 -15.19
CA VAL A 223 -3.83 8.31 -16.56
C VAL A 223 -3.28 9.73 -16.73
N TYR A 224 -4.04 10.75 -16.34
CA TYR A 224 -3.62 12.15 -16.40
C TYR A 224 -2.34 12.40 -15.61
N LYS A 225 -2.28 11.97 -14.36
CA LYS A 225 -1.10 12.16 -13.48
C LYS A 225 0.12 11.39 -13.98
N ASN A 226 -0.07 10.19 -14.55
CA ASN A 226 1.02 9.45 -15.17
C ASN A 226 1.63 10.23 -16.36
N GLY A 227 0.80 10.84 -17.19
CA GLY A 227 1.25 11.71 -18.29
C GLY A 227 2.07 12.90 -17.79
N LEU A 228 1.61 13.61 -16.75
CA LEU A 228 2.34 14.72 -16.14
C LEU A 228 3.71 14.31 -15.58
N ASN A 229 3.79 13.09 -15.05
CA ASN A 229 5.00 12.60 -14.38
C ASN A 229 5.99 11.92 -15.32
N GLN A 230 5.68 11.75 -16.61
CA GLN A 230 6.48 10.96 -17.56
C GLN A 230 7.98 11.33 -17.55
N PHE A 231 8.32 12.61 -17.51
CA PHE A 231 9.69 13.11 -17.48
C PHE A 231 10.13 13.62 -16.10
N SER A 232 9.32 13.46 -15.07
CA SER A 232 9.62 13.98 -13.73
C SER A 232 10.80 13.22 -13.10
N VAL A 233 11.82 13.93 -12.65
CA VAL A 233 12.98 13.35 -11.94
C VAL A 233 12.59 12.78 -10.58
N ASN A 234 11.70 13.46 -9.88
CA ASN A 234 11.37 13.12 -8.49
C ASN A 234 10.16 12.18 -8.35
N GLN A 235 9.27 12.14 -9.36
CA GLN A 235 8.02 11.38 -9.27
C GLN A 235 8.03 10.11 -10.13
N ASN A 236 8.89 10.03 -11.15
CA ASN A 236 9.03 8.85 -12.01
C ASN A 236 10.45 8.28 -11.93
N ILE A 237 10.71 7.51 -10.88
CA ILE A 237 11.98 6.81 -10.66
C ILE A 237 11.99 5.39 -11.26
N SER A 238 10.97 5.03 -12.04
CA SER A 238 10.90 3.73 -12.73
C SER A 238 11.98 3.61 -13.81
N LEU A 239 12.29 2.37 -14.21
CA LEU A 239 13.19 2.11 -15.35
C LEU A 239 12.74 2.84 -16.61
N LEU A 240 11.42 2.87 -16.86
CA LEU A 240 10.83 3.61 -17.96
C LEU A 240 11.11 5.11 -17.87
N GLY A 241 10.90 5.72 -16.68
CA GLY A 241 11.20 7.13 -16.45
C GLY A 241 12.68 7.45 -16.62
N MET A 242 13.57 6.55 -16.21
CA MET A 242 15.02 6.69 -16.45
C MET A 242 15.33 6.69 -17.96
N LEU A 243 14.78 5.75 -18.71
CA LEU A 243 15.02 5.64 -20.15
C LEU A 243 14.47 6.85 -20.91
N HIS A 244 13.28 7.31 -20.60
CA HIS A 244 12.73 8.55 -21.18
C HIS A 244 13.65 9.75 -20.93
N ARG A 245 14.20 9.90 -19.73
CA ARG A 245 15.12 10.99 -19.39
C ARG A 245 16.47 10.89 -20.10
N ILE A 246 17.02 9.67 -20.22
CA ILE A 246 18.33 9.43 -20.87
C ILE A 246 18.22 9.61 -22.38
N THR A 247 17.16 9.11 -23.00
CA THR A 247 17.01 9.10 -24.45
C THR A 247 16.36 10.37 -25.00
N GLY A 248 15.61 11.09 -24.17
CA GLY A 248 14.77 12.21 -24.60
C GLY A 248 13.60 11.80 -25.53
N ALA A 249 13.44 10.50 -25.78
CA ALA A 249 12.46 9.97 -26.72
C ALA A 249 11.18 9.50 -26.00
N SER A 250 10.03 9.79 -26.60
CA SER A 250 8.76 9.18 -26.25
C SER A 250 8.63 7.87 -27.03
N PHE A 251 8.81 6.74 -26.38
CA PHE A 251 8.51 5.41 -26.94
C PHE A 251 7.41 4.74 -26.12
N SER A 252 6.77 3.74 -26.70
CA SER A 252 5.70 3.03 -26.01
C SER A 252 6.22 2.32 -24.77
N ASP A 253 5.55 2.53 -23.63
CA ASP A 253 5.81 1.87 -22.34
C ASP A 253 5.81 0.33 -22.46
N LEU A 254 5.10 -0.21 -23.45
CA LEU A 254 5.02 -1.64 -23.72
C LEU A 254 6.37 -2.29 -24.02
N TRP A 255 7.35 -1.54 -24.56
CA TRP A 255 8.69 -2.04 -24.80
C TRP A 255 9.44 -2.47 -23.53
N ILE A 256 9.02 -1.96 -22.39
CA ILE A 256 9.60 -2.30 -21.08
C ILE A 256 8.64 -3.15 -20.26
N ILE A 257 7.35 -2.82 -20.29
CA ILE A 257 6.34 -3.55 -19.53
C ILE A 257 6.24 -5.00 -19.99
N VAL A 258 6.19 -5.27 -21.31
CA VAL A 258 6.05 -6.63 -21.84
C VAL A 258 7.24 -7.53 -21.47
N PRO A 259 8.50 -7.15 -21.73
CA PRO A 259 9.64 -7.93 -21.25
C PRO A 259 9.68 -8.09 -19.73
N GLY A 260 9.34 -7.04 -18.98
CA GLY A 260 9.24 -7.09 -17.53
C GLY A 260 8.19 -8.10 -17.05
N MET A 261 7.02 -8.14 -17.66
CA MET A 261 5.97 -9.13 -17.36
C MET A 261 6.42 -10.56 -17.69
N ILE A 262 7.12 -10.76 -18.82
CA ILE A 262 7.67 -12.07 -19.20
C ILE A 262 8.67 -12.52 -18.13
N LEU A 263 9.64 -11.66 -17.76
CA LEU A 263 10.62 -11.97 -16.72
C LEU A 263 9.98 -12.28 -15.38
N PHE A 264 8.94 -11.53 -15.01
CA PHE A 264 8.17 -11.76 -13.79
C PHE A 264 7.42 -13.11 -13.83
N ALA A 265 6.93 -13.51 -15.01
CA ALA A 265 6.20 -14.76 -15.19
C ALA A 265 7.11 -16.01 -15.23
N LEU A 266 8.40 -15.88 -15.61
CA LEU A 266 9.31 -17.01 -15.75
C LEU A 266 9.42 -17.90 -14.50
N PRO A 267 9.55 -17.38 -13.26
CA PRO A 267 9.59 -18.22 -12.06
C PRO A 267 8.35 -19.12 -11.93
N TYR A 268 7.17 -18.65 -12.34
CA TYR A 268 5.91 -19.40 -12.22
C TYR A 268 5.85 -20.63 -13.13
N LEU A 269 6.72 -20.73 -14.13
CA LEU A 269 6.86 -21.94 -14.97
C LEU A 269 7.48 -23.09 -14.17
N ARG A 270 8.14 -22.81 -13.04
CA ARG A 270 8.75 -23.83 -12.17
C ARG A 270 7.72 -24.49 -11.24
N ILE A 271 6.66 -25.07 -11.81
CA ILE A 271 5.54 -25.67 -11.07
C ILE A 271 6.01 -26.69 -10.02
N ARG A 272 7.08 -27.44 -10.32
CA ARG A 272 7.68 -28.43 -9.39
C ARG A 272 8.21 -27.79 -8.09
N GLN A 273 8.48 -26.49 -8.10
CA GLN A 273 9.00 -25.75 -6.93
C GLN A 273 7.89 -25.16 -6.06
N TYR A 274 6.62 -25.25 -6.47
CA TYR A 274 5.49 -24.67 -5.71
C TYR A 274 5.31 -25.28 -4.31
N GLY A 275 5.84 -26.49 -4.04
CA GLY A 275 5.91 -27.08 -2.71
C GLY A 275 7.03 -26.54 -1.83
N ASN A 276 8.00 -25.80 -2.39
CA ASN A 276 9.14 -25.28 -1.65
C ASN A 276 8.82 -23.88 -1.09
N GLU A 277 8.82 -23.74 0.24
CA GLU A 277 8.56 -22.48 0.93
C GLU A 277 9.51 -21.35 0.51
N SER A 278 10.80 -21.65 0.41
CA SER A 278 11.82 -20.66 -0.03
C SER A 278 11.63 -20.18 -1.47
N PHE A 279 10.90 -20.94 -2.30
CA PHE A 279 10.58 -20.53 -3.67
C PHE A 279 9.33 -19.65 -3.71
N ARG A 280 8.38 -19.89 -2.82
CA ARG A 280 7.12 -19.12 -2.74
C ARG A 280 7.29 -17.75 -2.08
N PHE A 281 8.27 -17.64 -1.18
CA PHE A 281 8.66 -16.40 -0.51
C PHE A 281 9.68 -15.60 -1.34
#